data_915a34239b3aea4fd8ab5e65273aac9b
#
_entry.id   915a34239b3aea4fd8ab5e65273aac9b
#
_cell.length_a   1.000
_cell.length_b   1.000
_cell.length_c   1.000
_cell.angle_alpha   90.00
_cell.angle_beta   90.00
_cell.angle_gamma   90.00
#
_symmetry.space_group_name_H-M   'P 1'
#
loop_
_entity.id
_entity.type
_entity.pdbx_description
1 polymer ?
#
loop_
_entity_poly.entity_id
_entity_poly.type
_entity_poly.pdbx_seq_one_letter_code
_entity_poly.pdbx_strand_id
1 'polypeptide(L)'
;MEYQFDNDKRASYSYKSRSLEAGHTYRISQEIKSTDLYELRTLTFEDTDAKFISYALEDGTPIETWSDLIDDYQYGGTITYNYGGITYYWIDQNNTELSHSFTTPYWGGGHVISNFVENDYTNLPDGKSGWYEVQMQIPIEAHSGSNFAVHNGYIDFFNQGIYDPVLQTISFSDSQERIIESIYITNTSYVLNSLTYGDGFAPAASESTYYRIVIYGYDKNDNETGSVEVTLCEGKDILTEWEKVDLRSLGKVSKI
;
A
#
# COMPACT_ATOMS: atom_id res chain seq x y z
N MET A 1 22.24 1.96 13.55
CA MET A 1 22.01 1.34 14.88
C MET A 1 20.77 1.95 15.45
N GLU A 2 19.83 1.13 15.88
CA GLU A 2 18.57 1.55 16.45
C GLU A 2 18.49 1.14 17.92
N TYR A 3 17.88 1.98 18.75
CA TYR A 3 17.67 1.74 20.18
C TYR A 3 16.18 1.85 20.46
N GLN A 4 15.60 0.86 21.11
CA GLN A 4 14.23 0.84 21.58
C GLN A 4 14.20 1.00 23.11
N PHE A 5 13.27 1.78 23.62
CA PHE A 5 13.05 2.05 25.04
C PHE A 5 11.71 1.46 25.49
N ASP A 6 11.55 1.25 26.78
CA ASP A 6 10.35 0.61 27.38
C ASP A 6 9.03 1.34 27.10
N ASN A 7 9.06 2.57 26.62
CA ASN A 7 7.89 3.38 26.30
C ASN A 7 7.66 3.50 24.78
N ASP A 8 8.11 2.52 24.01
CA ASP A 8 8.05 2.44 22.55
C ASP A 8 8.75 3.58 21.78
N LYS A 9 9.46 4.42 22.50
CA LYS A 9 10.31 5.43 21.86
C LYS A 9 11.58 4.81 21.31
N ARG A 10 12.03 5.34 20.20
CA ARG A 10 13.21 4.86 19.48
C ARG A 10 14.16 6.01 19.18
N ALA A 11 15.43 5.68 19.00
CA ALA A 11 16.43 6.57 18.46
C ALA A 11 17.28 5.82 17.43
N SER A 12 17.56 6.46 16.30
CA SER A 12 18.37 5.87 15.23
C SER A 12 19.57 6.75 14.94
N TYR A 13 20.74 6.12 14.80
CA TYR A 13 21.98 6.80 14.50
C TYR A 13 22.72 6.11 13.37
N SER A 14 23.23 6.91 12.44
CA SER A 14 24.10 6.43 11.37
C SER A 14 25.56 6.66 11.74
N TYR A 15 26.38 5.65 11.58
CA TYR A 15 27.81 5.70 11.79
C TYR A 15 28.53 5.55 10.46
N LYS A 16 29.60 6.33 10.29
CA LYS A 16 30.47 6.14 9.14
C LYS A 16 31.09 4.74 9.20
N SER A 17 31.06 4.04 8.07
CA SER A 17 31.73 2.74 7.97
C SER A 17 33.23 2.91 8.25
N ARG A 18 33.79 1.98 9.01
CA ARG A 18 35.22 1.88 9.30
C ARG A 18 35.69 0.46 9.08
N SER A 19 36.86 0.30 8.53
CA SER A 19 37.51 -1.01 8.51
C SER A 19 37.88 -1.41 9.93
N LEU A 20 37.49 -2.62 10.32
CA LEU A 20 37.85 -3.21 11.61
C LEU A 20 39.04 -4.15 11.41
N GLU A 21 40.04 -4.03 12.28
CA GLU A 21 41.22 -4.89 12.24
C GLU A 21 41.06 -6.04 13.25
N ALA A 22 41.49 -7.21 12.84
CA ALA A 22 41.42 -8.40 13.71
C ALA A 22 42.31 -8.21 14.95
N GLY A 23 41.82 -8.62 16.11
CA GLY A 23 42.52 -8.51 17.37
C GLY A 23 42.39 -7.17 18.09
N HIS A 24 41.66 -6.20 17.51
CA HIS A 24 41.36 -4.93 18.17
C HIS A 24 39.95 -4.89 18.75
N THR A 25 39.83 -4.20 19.89
CA THR A 25 38.52 -3.92 20.52
C THR A 25 38.10 -2.50 20.16
N TYR A 26 36.90 -2.36 19.61
CA TYR A 26 36.31 -1.07 19.23
C TYR A 26 35.15 -0.75 20.16
N ARG A 27 35.12 0.47 20.67
CA ARG A 27 34.03 0.97 21.49
C ARG A 27 33.31 2.11 20.77
N ILE A 28 32.00 2.00 20.63
CA ILE A 28 31.12 3.06 20.13
C ILE A 28 30.32 3.55 21.35
N SER A 29 30.31 4.87 21.55
CA SER A 29 29.52 5.52 22.59
C SER A 29 28.64 6.58 21.92
N GLN A 30 27.38 6.60 22.26
CA GLN A 30 26.41 7.58 21.77
C GLN A 30 25.61 8.11 22.96
N GLU A 31 25.53 9.43 23.07
CA GLU A 31 24.61 10.10 23.98
C GLU A 31 23.26 10.24 23.28
N ILE A 32 22.19 9.74 23.91
CA ILE A 32 20.83 9.85 23.39
C ILE A 32 20.14 11.02 24.08
N LYS A 33 19.75 12.03 23.31
CA LYS A 33 19.00 13.18 23.78
C LYS A 33 17.50 12.95 23.62
N SER A 34 16.69 13.58 24.46
CA SER A 34 15.23 13.49 24.34
C SER A 34 14.69 13.95 22.99
N THR A 35 15.42 14.87 22.33
CA THR A 35 15.11 15.35 20.96
C THR A 35 15.39 14.32 19.86
N ASP A 36 16.18 13.29 20.18
CA ASP A 36 16.54 12.22 19.23
C ASP A 36 15.51 11.07 19.29
N LEU A 37 14.56 11.14 20.22
CA LEU A 37 13.55 10.10 20.40
C LEU A 37 12.38 10.34 19.47
N TYR A 38 11.91 9.29 18.83
CA TYR A 38 10.68 9.29 18.03
C TYR A 38 9.78 8.13 18.47
N GLU A 39 8.50 8.26 18.17
CA GLU A 39 7.49 7.24 18.36
C GLU A 39 7.21 6.57 17.02
N LEU A 40 7.29 5.24 16.98
CA LEU A 40 6.88 4.49 15.81
C LEU A 40 5.37 4.27 15.87
N ARG A 41 4.70 4.56 14.77
CA ARG A 41 3.28 4.28 14.56
C ARG A 41 3.12 3.39 13.36
N THR A 42 2.16 2.48 13.42
CA THR A 42 1.88 1.53 12.36
C THR A 42 0.49 1.77 11.82
N LEU A 43 0.36 1.84 10.51
CA LEU A 43 -0.91 1.81 9.81
C LEU A 43 -1.25 0.32 9.58
N THR A 44 -2.32 -0.16 10.20
CA THR A 44 -2.71 -1.57 10.17
C THR A 44 -3.88 -1.87 9.24
N PHE A 45 -4.61 -0.83 8.83
CA PHE A 45 -5.88 -0.91 8.09
C PHE A 45 -7.03 -1.58 8.85
N GLU A 46 -6.85 -1.87 10.14
CA GLU A 46 -7.93 -2.41 10.97
C GLU A 46 -8.95 -1.34 11.30
N ASP A 47 -10.21 -1.75 11.48
CA ASP A 47 -11.32 -0.85 11.78
C ASP A 47 -11.07 -0.02 13.05
N THR A 48 -10.35 -0.58 14.02
CA THR A 48 -9.97 0.10 15.26
C THR A 48 -9.00 1.26 15.06
N ASP A 49 -8.26 1.27 13.96
CA ASP A 49 -7.32 2.35 13.61
C ASP A 49 -8.00 3.47 12.84
N ALA A 50 -9.16 3.24 12.30
CA ALA A 50 -9.89 4.24 11.53
C ALA A 50 -10.33 5.40 12.45
N LYS A 51 -9.96 6.61 12.07
CA LYS A 51 -10.56 7.83 12.57
C LYS A 51 -11.71 8.16 11.64
N PHE A 52 -12.76 7.39 11.71
CA PHE A 52 -13.76 7.37 10.68
C PHE A 52 -14.68 8.58 10.75
N ILE A 53 -14.85 9.23 9.62
CA ILE A 53 -15.96 10.15 9.39
C ILE A 53 -17.06 9.28 8.80
N SER A 54 -18.14 9.05 9.54
CA SER A 54 -19.27 8.25 9.06
C SER A 54 -19.77 8.80 7.73
N TYR A 55 -19.81 7.93 6.74
CA TYR A 55 -20.42 8.20 5.46
C TYR A 55 -21.71 7.39 5.39
N ALA A 56 -22.76 7.93 4.82
CA ALA A 56 -24.00 7.22 4.60
C ALA A 56 -24.18 6.94 3.10
N LEU A 57 -24.63 5.73 2.79
CA LEU A 57 -25.11 5.38 1.45
C LEU A 57 -26.33 6.20 1.06
N GLU A 58 -26.71 6.19 -0.23
CA GLU A 58 -27.89 6.89 -0.73
C GLU A 58 -29.19 6.46 -0.02
N ASP A 59 -29.27 5.22 0.45
CA ASP A 59 -30.38 4.70 1.23
C ASP A 59 -30.36 5.10 2.72
N GLY A 60 -29.32 5.84 3.14
CA GLY A 60 -29.11 6.27 4.51
C GLY A 60 -28.41 5.26 5.40
N THR A 61 -27.95 4.12 4.89
CA THR A 61 -27.18 3.14 5.65
C THR A 61 -25.82 3.75 6.00
N PRO A 62 -25.46 3.85 7.30
CA PRO A 62 -24.17 4.38 7.68
C PRO A 62 -23.05 3.39 7.33
N ILE A 63 -21.91 3.91 6.87
CA ILE A 63 -20.65 3.18 6.76
C ILE A 63 -19.82 3.56 7.96
N GLU A 64 -19.60 2.63 8.86
CA GLU A 64 -18.94 2.87 10.15
C GLU A 64 -17.57 2.20 10.26
N THR A 65 -17.28 1.27 9.35
CA THR A 65 -16.03 0.49 9.36
C THR A 65 -15.46 0.36 7.95
N TRP A 66 -14.19 -0.01 7.87
CA TRP A 66 -13.53 -0.24 6.56
C TRP A 66 -14.03 -1.47 5.86
N SER A 67 -14.27 -2.53 6.62
CA SER A 67 -14.81 -3.77 6.11
C SER A 67 -16.19 -3.58 5.46
N ASP A 68 -16.92 -2.54 5.84
CA ASP A 68 -18.19 -2.20 5.21
C ASP A 68 -18.05 -1.60 3.80
N LEU A 69 -16.82 -1.15 3.44
CA LEU A 69 -16.57 -0.55 2.12
C LEU A 69 -16.38 -1.58 1.02
N ILE A 70 -16.01 -2.81 1.38
CA ILE A 70 -15.78 -3.91 0.45
C ILE A 70 -16.70 -5.06 0.80
N ASP A 71 -17.78 -5.22 0.07
CA ASP A 71 -18.76 -6.29 0.23
C ASP A 71 -18.70 -7.34 -0.89
N ASP A 72 -17.82 -7.16 -1.87
CA ASP A 72 -17.59 -8.10 -2.96
C ASP A 72 -16.08 -8.14 -3.33
N TYR A 73 -15.53 -9.33 -3.39
CA TYR A 73 -14.11 -9.55 -3.69
C TYR A 73 -13.74 -9.26 -5.14
N GLN A 74 -14.70 -9.20 -6.04
CA GLN A 74 -14.46 -8.96 -7.46
C GLN A 74 -14.10 -7.50 -7.72
N TYR A 75 -15.02 -6.60 -7.41
CA TYR A 75 -14.90 -5.16 -7.70
C TYR A 75 -15.03 -4.29 -6.45
N GLY A 76 -15.05 -4.88 -5.28
CA GLY A 76 -15.27 -4.15 -4.03
C GLY A 76 -16.76 -3.97 -3.67
N GLY A 77 -17.67 -4.41 -4.53
CA GLY A 77 -19.10 -4.41 -4.27
C GLY A 77 -19.83 -3.10 -4.56
N THR A 78 -21.07 -3.02 -4.08
CA THR A 78 -22.02 -1.95 -4.40
C THR A 78 -21.52 -0.57 -4.00
N ILE A 79 -20.83 -0.46 -2.88
CA ILE A 79 -20.33 0.81 -2.36
C ILE A 79 -19.21 1.35 -3.24
N THR A 80 -18.27 0.49 -3.62
CA THR A 80 -17.10 0.83 -4.42
C THR A 80 -17.45 1.20 -5.85
N TYR A 81 -18.45 0.52 -6.43
CA TYR A 81 -18.90 0.68 -7.82
C TYR A 81 -20.31 1.25 -7.94
N ASN A 82 -20.78 2.00 -6.97
CA ASN A 82 -22.08 2.65 -7.08
C ASN A 82 -22.07 3.70 -8.20
N TYR A 83 -23.09 3.65 -9.06
CA TYR A 83 -23.25 4.46 -10.27
C TYR A 83 -23.37 5.98 -10.05
N GLY A 84 -23.09 6.49 -8.88
CA GLY A 84 -23.07 7.92 -8.57
C GLY A 84 -21.68 8.50 -8.36
N GLY A 85 -20.64 7.68 -8.34
CA GLY A 85 -19.29 8.10 -7.98
C GLY A 85 -19.23 8.54 -6.52
N ILE A 86 -18.87 7.63 -5.63
CA ILE A 86 -18.66 7.99 -4.21
C ILE A 86 -17.22 8.40 -4.03
N THR A 87 -17.02 9.64 -3.63
CA THR A 87 -15.73 10.08 -3.09
C THR A 87 -15.83 10.04 -1.58
N TYR A 88 -15.04 9.21 -0.94
CA TYR A 88 -14.90 9.21 0.50
C TYR A 88 -13.43 9.35 0.86
N TYR A 89 -13.19 9.95 2.02
CA TYR A 89 -11.85 10.11 2.54
C TYR A 89 -11.65 9.16 3.69
N TRP A 90 -10.55 8.45 3.64
CA TRP A 90 -10.16 7.63 4.75
C TRP A 90 -8.97 8.24 5.49
N ILE A 91 -9.12 8.35 6.79
CA ILE A 91 -8.08 8.87 7.67
C ILE A 91 -7.98 7.94 8.87
N ASP A 92 -6.75 7.53 9.20
CA ASP A 92 -6.49 6.75 10.41
C ASP A 92 -6.20 7.63 11.64
N GLN A 93 -6.03 6.99 12.80
CA GLN A 93 -5.68 7.66 14.05
C GLN A 93 -4.33 8.40 13.98
N ASN A 94 -3.48 8.08 13.01
CA ASN A 94 -2.18 8.70 12.78
C ASN A 94 -2.23 9.82 11.75
N ASN A 95 -3.42 10.20 11.29
CA ASN A 95 -3.69 11.18 10.24
C ASN A 95 -3.14 10.74 8.86
N THR A 96 -2.98 9.44 8.62
CA THR A 96 -2.69 8.93 7.29
C THR A 96 -3.95 8.95 6.45
N GLU A 97 -3.88 9.49 5.26
CA GLU A 97 -4.98 9.60 4.32
C GLU A 97 -4.64 8.82 3.04
N LEU A 98 -5.54 7.93 2.65
CA LEU A 98 -5.43 7.18 1.41
C LEU A 98 -6.27 7.85 0.33
N SER A 99 -5.65 8.15 -0.81
CA SER A 99 -6.38 8.64 -1.97
C SER A 99 -7.12 7.49 -2.65
N HIS A 100 -8.27 7.79 -3.21
CA HIS A 100 -9.03 6.89 -4.05
C HIS A 100 -9.93 7.69 -5.00
N SER A 101 -10.25 7.09 -6.12
CA SER A 101 -11.19 7.64 -7.09
C SER A 101 -12.11 6.52 -7.58
N PHE A 102 -13.36 6.58 -7.15
CA PHE A 102 -14.41 5.71 -7.67
C PHE A 102 -15.22 6.49 -8.69
N THR A 103 -14.83 6.39 -9.95
CA THR A 103 -15.60 6.99 -11.04
C THR A 103 -16.47 5.91 -11.68
N THR A 104 -17.71 6.27 -12.00
CA THR A 104 -18.63 5.37 -12.67
C THR A 104 -18.18 5.05 -14.10
N PRO A 105 -18.18 3.80 -14.53
CA PRO A 105 -18.50 2.56 -13.82
C PRO A 105 -17.27 1.80 -13.32
N TYR A 106 -16.14 2.47 -13.12
CA TYR A 106 -14.85 1.83 -12.83
C TYR A 106 -14.22 2.36 -11.56
N TRP A 107 -13.45 1.51 -10.89
CA TRP A 107 -12.48 1.97 -9.91
C TRP A 107 -11.35 2.74 -10.63
N GLY A 108 -11.40 4.06 -10.53
CA GLY A 108 -10.49 4.97 -11.23
C GLY A 108 -9.11 5.11 -10.59
N GLY A 109 -8.73 4.17 -9.74
CA GLY A 109 -7.45 4.17 -9.03
C GLY A 109 -7.57 4.59 -7.57
N GLY A 110 -6.50 4.43 -6.81
CA GLY A 110 -6.41 4.71 -5.39
C GLY A 110 -6.26 3.47 -4.55
N HIS A 111 -6.75 3.56 -3.31
CA HIS A 111 -6.61 2.51 -2.32
C HIS A 111 -7.99 2.10 -1.80
N VAL A 112 -8.21 0.81 -1.65
CA VAL A 112 -9.35 0.25 -0.93
C VAL A 112 -8.86 -0.71 0.14
N ILE A 113 -9.63 -0.82 1.21
CA ILE A 113 -9.35 -1.77 2.26
C ILE A 113 -10.14 -3.03 2.00
N SER A 114 -9.47 -4.17 2.06
CA SER A 114 -10.05 -5.49 1.82
C SER A 114 -9.55 -6.48 2.86
N ASN A 115 -10.24 -7.60 2.99
CA ASN A 115 -9.87 -8.75 3.81
C ASN A 115 -10.08 -10.08 3.08
N PHE A 116 -10.30 -10.03 1.77
CA PHE A 116 -10.50 -11.23 0.96
C PHE A 116 -9.16 -11.90 0.62
N VAL A 117 -9.05 -13.20 0.92
CA VAL A 117 -7.88 -14.03 0.65
C VAL A 117 -8.28 -15.17 -0.26
N GLU A 118 -7.75 -15.19 -1.47
CA GLU A 118 -7.96 -16.27 -2.45
C GLU A 118 -6.88 -16.20 -3.54
N ASN A 119 -6.33 -17.32 -3.92
CA ASN A 119 -5.28 -17.39 -4.94
C ASN A 119 -5.67 -18.16 -6.20
N ASP A 120 -6.84 -18.77 -6.23
CA ASP A 120 -7.30 -19.58 -7.38
C ASP A 120 -8.59 -19.01 -7.96
N TYR A 121 -8.46 -18.16 -8.97
CA TYR A 121 -9.60 -17.58 -9.68
C TYR A 121 -10.35 -18.61 -10.57
N THR A 122 -9.87 -19.85 -10.67
CA THR A 122 -10.55 -20.91 -11.42
C THR A 122 -11.59 -21.64 -10.59
N ASN A 123 -11.54 -21.53 -9.28
CA ASN A 123 -12.40 -22.21 -8.31
C ASN A 123 -13.15 -21.24 -7.37
N LEU A 124 -13.50 -20.08 -7.86
CA LEU A 124 -14.23 -19.09 -7.06
C LEU A 124 -15.61 -19.58 -6.64
N PRO A 125 -16.13 -19.11 -5.49
CA PRO A 125 -17.50 -19.41 -5.08
C PRO A 125 -18.53 -19.06 -6.16
N ASP A 126 -19.69 -19.69 -6.10
CA ASP A 126 -20.86 -19.44 -6.99
C ASP A 126 -20.58 -19.69 -8.49
N GLY A 127 -19.56 -20.49 -8.81
CA GLY A 127 -19.23 -20.84 -10.19
C GLY A 127 -18.66 -19.68 -11.01
N LYS A 128 -18.26 -18.61 -10.37
CA LYS A 128 -17.52 -17.51 -11.00
C LYS A 128 -16.16 -18.01 -11.44
N SER A 129 -15.65 -17.48 -12.52
CA SER A 129 -14.30 -17.75 -13.02
C SER A 129 -13.81 -16.60 -13.88
N GLY A 130 -12.49 -16.42 -13.87
CA GLY A 130 -11.85 -15.39 -14.66
C GLY A 130 -10.99 -14.46 -13.84
N TRP A 131 -9.97 -13.92 -14.47
CA TRP A 131 -8.96 -13.07 -13.84
C TRP A 131 -9.55 -11.81 -13.16
N TYR A 132 -10.63 -11.28 -13.65
CA TYR A 132 -11.28 -10.09 -13.09
C TYR A 132 -12.09 -10.37 -11.81
N GLU A 133 -12.27 -11.64 -11.45
CA GLU A 133 -13.03 -12.04 -10.26
C GLU A 133 -12.22 -11.92 -8.95
N VAL A 134 -10.92 -11.59 -9.02
CA VAL A 134 -10.01 -11.61 -7.87
C VAL A 134 -9.28 -10.27 -7.64
N GLN A 135 -9.87 -9.17 -8.07
CA GLN A 135 -9.20 -7.85 -8.00
C GLN A 135 -8.99 -7.34 -6.58
N MET A 136 -9.91 -7.64 -5.65
CA MET A 136 -9.86 -7.18 -4.26
C MET A 136 -9.27 -8.21 -3.30
N GLN A 137 -8.51 -9.16 -3.83
CA GLN A 137 -7.98 -10.28 -3.07
C GLN A 137 -6.45 -10.31 -3.09
N ILE A 138 -5.91 -10.94 -2.06
CA ILE A 138 -4.50 -11.32 -2.01
C ILE A 138 -4.36 -12.84 -1.91
N PRO A 139 -3.22 -13.40 -2.38
CA PRO A 139 -3.03 -14.86 -2.42
C PRO A 139 -2.64 -15.48 -1.09
N ILE A 140 -2.29 -14.66 -0.10
CA ILE A 140 -1.80 -15.08 1.22
C ILE A 140 -2.53 -14.29 2.30
N GLU A 141 -2.41 -14.72 3.56
CA GLU A 141 -2.97 -14.00 4.70
C GLU A 141 -2.47 -12.55 4.78
N ALA A 142 -3.27 -11.65 5.36
CA ALA A 142 -2.84 -10.29 5.65
C ALA A 142 -1.53 -10.28 6.45
N HIS A 143 -0.64 -9.32 6.19
CA HIS A 143 0.64 -9.23 6.89
C HIS A 143 0.47 -9.12 8.42
N SER A 144 -0.57 -8.42 8.85
CA SER A 144 -0.96 -8.29 10.26
C SER A 144 -2.47 -8.08 10.36
N GLY A 145 -3.08 -8.57 11.43
CA GLY A 145 -4.52 -8.47 11.61
C GLY A 145 -5.30 -9.22 10.54
N SER A 146 -6.34 -8.59 10.02
CA SER A 146 -7.23 -9.16 9.01
C SER A 146 -7.30 -8.35 7.72
N ASN A 147 -7.01 -7.06 7.78
CA ASN A 147 -7.20 -6.12 6.69
C ASN A 147 -5.89 -5.77 5.98
N PHE A 148 -6.01 -5.38 4.74
CA PHE A 148 -4.91 -4.86 3.92
C PHE A 148 -5.44 -3.81 2.94
N ALA A 149 -4.56 -2.97 2.42
CA ALA A 149 -4.92 -2.04 1.35
C ALA A 149 -4.58 -2.63 -0.02
N VAL A 150 -5.52 -2.56 -0.94
CA VAL A 150 -5.30 -2.83 -2.35
C VAL A 150 -5.05 -1.51 -3.06
N HIS A 151 -3.91 -1.41 -3.75
CA HIS A 151 -3.54 -0.26 -4.56
C HIS A 151 -3.90 -0.51 -6.03
N ASN A 152 -4.51 0.47 -6.67
CA ASN A 152 -4.75 0.49 -8.10
C ASN A 152 -4.20 1.78 -8.73
N GLY A 153 -3.13 1.67 -9.47
CA GLY A 153 -2.56 2.74 -10.30
C GLY A 153 -3.23 2.81 -11.67
N TYR A 154 -4.51 3.11 -11.73
CA TYR A 154 -5.29 3.09 -12.95
C TYR A 154 -4.75 4.04 -14.03
N ILE A 155 -4.67 3.55 -15.26
CA ILE A 155 -4.40 4.35 -16.46
C ILE A 155 -5.66 4.33 -17.32
N ASP A 156 -6.24 5.49 -17.60
CA ASP A 156 -7.39 5.59 -18.48
C ASP A 156 -6.99 5.39 -19.96
N PHE A 157 -7.10 4.16 -20.45
CA PHE A 157 -6.82 3.82 -21.84
C PHE A 157 -7.82 4.44 -22.84
N PHE A 158 -8.97 4.90 -22.36
CA PHE A 158 -10.02 5.45 -23.23
C PHE A 158 -9.88 6.95 -23.42
N ASN A 159 -9.09 7.63 -22.62
CA ASN A 159 -8.84 9.05 -22.73
C ASN A 159 -7.70 9.27 -23.74
N GLN A 160 -8.08 9.36 -25.00
CA GLN A 160 -7.22 9.38 -26.17
C GLN A 160 -6.05 10.38 -26.05
N GLY A 161 -4.87 9.89 -25.75
CA GLY A 161 -3.60 10.62 -25.83
C GLY A 161 -3.14 11.33 -24.55
N ILE A 162 -3.85 11.22 -23.46
CA ILE A 162 -3.42 11.72 -22.14
C ILE A 162 -3.08 10.49 -21.28
N TYR A 163 -1.88 9.98 -21.45
CA TYR A 163 -1.29 9.00 -20.53
C TYR A 163 -0.59 9.74 -19.37
N ASP A 164 -1.32 10.58 -18.67
CA ASP A 164 -0.86 10.98 -17.37
C ASP A 164 -1.37 9.92 -16.38
N PRO A 165 -0.48 9.07 -15.84
CA PRO A 165 -0.87 8.18 -14.77
C PRO A 165 -1.37 9.05 -13.62
N VAL A 166 -2.61 8.86 -13.20
CA VAL A 166 -3.09 9.49 -11.98
C VAL A 166 -2.35 8.80 -10.85
N LEU A 167 -1.29 9.45 -10.36
CA LEU A 167 -0.53 8.93 -9.23
C LEU A 167 -1.41 8.97 -7.99
N GLN A 168 -1.65 7.79 -7.46
CA GLN A 168 -2.41 7.64 -6.22
C GLN A 168 -1.50 7.91 -5.03
N THR A 169 -2.02 8.54 -4.00
CA THR A 169 -1.20 9.02 -2.89
C THR A 169 -1.61 8.42 -1.56
N ILE A 170 -0.63 8.23 -0.71
CA ILE A 170 -0.78 8.08 0.74
C ILE A 170 -0.20 9.35 1.34
N SER A 171 -1.02 10.16 1.99
CA SER A 171 -0.65 11.47 2.50
C SER A 171 -0.92 11.59 4.01
N PHE A 172 -0.48 12.69 4.60
CA PHE A 172 -0.79 13.01 5.99
C PHE A 172 -1.76 14.19 6.05
N SER A 173 -2.99 13.93 6.50
CA SER A 173 -4.09 14.90 6.54
C SER A 173 -3.83 16.13 7.44
N ASP A 174 -2.86 16.03 8.36
CA ASP A 174 -2.43 17.15 9.20
C ASP A 174 -1.29 17.98 8.58
N SER A 175 -0.90 17.68 7.35
CA SER A 175 0.16 18.36 6.60
C SER A 175 1.53 18.33 7.29
N GLN A 176 1.77 17.39 8.21
CA GLN A 176 3.05 17.22 8.86
C GLN A 176 3.93 16.26 8.06
N GLU A 177 5.19 16.65 7.87
CA GLU A 177 6.17 15.77 7.24
C GLU A 177 6.64 14.70 8.23
N ARG A 178 6.68 13.45 7.77
CA ARG A 178 7.09 12.28 8.55
C ARG A 178 8.14 11.47 7.81
N ILE A 179 8.91 10.69 8.55
CA ILE A 179 9.74 9.62 7.98
C ILE A 179 8.89 8.36 7.98
N ILE A 180 8.69 7.79 6.80
CA ILE A 180 8.09 6.47 6.67
C ILE A 180 9.23 5.46 6.76
N GLU A 181 9.19 4.59 7.75
CA GLU A 181 10.25 3.62 7.97
C GLU A 181 10.19 2.50 6.94
N SER A 182 9.03 1.88 6.80
CA SER A 182 8.84 0.77 5.87
C SER A 182 7.38 0.54 5.56
N ILE A 183 7.15 -0.18 4.46
CA ILE A 183 5.86 -0.72 4.04
C ILE A 183 6.04 -2.20 3.72
N TYR A 184 4.98 -2.99 3.83
CA TYR A 184 4.94 -4.37 3.33
C TYR A 184 4.10 -4.41 2.06
N ILE A 185 4.61 -5.05 1.03
CA ILE A 185 3.99 -5.13 -0.31
C ILE A 185 3.95 -6.58 -0.77
N THR A 186 2.87 -6.97 -1.45
CA THR A 186 2.75 -8.23 -2.18
C THR A 186 1.89 -8.04 -3.42
N ASN A 187 1.89 -9.01 -4.32
CA ASN A 187 0.98 -9.02 -5.45
C ASN A 187 -0.45 -9.36 -5.01
N THR A 188 -1.44 -8.75 -5.65
CA THR A 188 -2.82 -9.20 -5.56
C THR A 188 -3.00 -10.54 -6.26
N SER A 189 -4.06 -11.26 -5.92
CA SER A 189 -4.41 -12.53 -6.61
C SER A 189 -4.64 -12.29 -8.10
N TYR A 190 -5.21 -11.16 -8.48
CA TYR A 190 -5.36 -10.75 -9.88
C TYR A 190 -4.00 -10.69 -10.61
N VAL A 191 -3.02 -9.97 -10.05
CA VAL A 191 -1.69 -9.81 -10.65
C VAL A 191 -0.95 -11.14 -10.69
N LEU A 192 -0.99 -11.90 -9.58
CA LEU A 192 -0.34 -13.21 -9.50
C LEU A 192 -0.88 -14.16 -10.59
N ASN A 193 -2.20 -14.25 -10.74
CA ASN A 193 -2.81 -15.14 -11.73
C ASN A 193 -2.56 -14.66 -13.16
N SER A 194 -2.64 -13.34 -13.42
CA SER A 194 -2.31 -12.78 -14.73
C SER A 194 -0.86 -13.07 -15.12
N LEU A 195 0.09 -12.90 -14.22
CA LEU A 195 1.50 -13.21 -14.47
C LEU A 195 1.75 -14.71 -14.62
N THR A 196 1.01 -15.55 -13.90
CA THR A 196 1.21 -17.03 -13.95
C THR A 196 0.60 -17.65 -15.18
N TYR A 197 -0.62 -17.24 -15.56
CA TYR A 197 -1.41 -17.93 -16.59
C TYR A 197 -1.74 -17.06 -17.81
N GLY A 198 -1.51 -15.76 -17.72
CA GLY A 198 -2.07 -14.78 -18.66
C GLY A 198 -3.53 -14.49 -18.36
N ASP A 199 -4.04 -13.39 -18.90
CA ASP A 199 -5.40 -12.90 -18.62
C ASP A 199 -6.25 -12.67 -19.88
N GLY A 200 -5.76 -13.11 -21.03
CA GLY A 200 -6.40 -12.91 -22.32
C GLY A 200 -6.04 -11.58 -23.00
N PHE A 201 -5.50 -10.61 -22.26
CA PHE A 201 -4.93 -9.36 -22.80
C PHE A 201 -3.41 -9.39 -22.78
N ALA A 202 -2.83 -9.94 -21.73
CA ALA A 202 -1.40 -10.14 -21.59
C ALA A 202 -1.07 -11.64 -21.48
N PRO A 203 0.07 -12.09 -22.07
CA PRO A 203 0.53 -13.47 -21.88
C PRO A 203 1.06 -13.66 -20.46
N ALA A 204 1.19 -14.92 -20.04
CA ALA A 204 1.91 -15.29 -18.83
C ALA A 204 3.35 -14.75 -18.84
N ALA A 205 3.92 -14.59 -17.64
CA ALA A 205 5.28 -14.09 -17.47
C ALA A 205 6.32 -14.95 -18.21
N SER A 206 7.28 -14.29 -18.84
CA SER A 206 8.37 -14.86 -19.62
C SER A 206 9.70 -14.35 -19.11
N GLU A 207 10.81 -14.86 -19.61
CA GLU A 207 12.17 -14.42 -19.23
C GLU A 207 12.41 -12.91 -19.43
N SER A 208 11.57 -12.24 -20.22
CA SER A 208 11.66 -10.79 -20.48
C SER A 208 10.64 -9.96 -19.69
N THR A 209 9.84 -10.59 -18.84
CA THR A 209 8.84 -9.88 -18.05
C THR A 209 9.52 -9.08 -16.95
N TYR A 210 9.05 -7.84 -16.77
CA TYR A 210 9.48 -6.98 -15.69
C TYR A 210 8.29 -6.16 -15.20
N TYR A 211 7.93 -6.33 -13.93
CA TYR A 211 6.82 -5.62 -13.32
C TYR A 211 7.22 -5.07 -11.97
N ARG A 212 6.99 -3.76 -11.75
CA ARG A 212 7.45 -3.04 -10.57
C ARG A 212 6.47 -1.96 -10.13
N ILE A 213 6.62 -1.55 -8.89
CA ILE A 213 6.07 -0.31 -8.35
C ILE A 213 7.24 0.64 -8.07
N VAL A 214 7.06 1.93 -8.33
CA VAL A 214 7.98 2.99 -7.92
C VAL A 214 7.24 3.89 -6.95
N ILE A 215 7.77 4.01 -5.74
CA ILE A 215 7.24 4.83 -4.66
C ILE A 215 8.04 6.13 -4.63
N TYR A 216 7.37 7.25 -4.89
CA TYR A 216 7.97 8.57 -4.83
C TYR A 216 7.62 9.25 -3.52
N GLY A 217 8.59 9.93 -2.90
CA GLY A 217 8.36 10.77 -1.74
C GLY A 217 8.25 12.24 -2.15
N TYR A 218 7.34 12.99 -1.51
CA TYR A 218 7.18 14.43 -1.73
C TYR A 218 7.16 15.19 -0.40
N ASP A 219 7.84 16.34 -0.39
CA ASP A 219 7.80 17.27 0.74
C ASP A 219 6.47 18.06 0.75
N LYS A 220 6.28 18.91 1.75
CA LYS A 220 5.07 19.77 1.89
C LYS A 220 4.93 20.83 0.81
N ASN A 221 5.94 21.04 -0.02
CA ASN A 221 5.92 22.00 -1.14
C ASN A 221 5.78 21.26 -2.49
N ASP A 222 5.45 19.95 -2.45
CA ASP A 222 5.34 19.08 -3.61
C ASP A 222 6.67 18.86 -4.37
N ASN A 223 7.81 19.08 -3.73
CA ASN A 223 9.08 18.70 -4.31
C ASN A 223 9.33 17.21 -4.05
N GLU A 224 9.76 16.49 -5.08
CA GLU A 224 10.21 15.10 -4.93
C GLU A 224 11.44 15.02 -4.02
N THR A 225 11.40 14.15 -3.02
CA THR A 225 12.49 13.93 -2.08
C THR A 225 13.32 12.70 -2.43
N GLY A 226 12.79 11.80 -3.22
CA GLY A 226 13.42 10.58 -3.68
C GLY A 226 12.41 9.52 -4.13
N SER A 227 12.93 8.38 -4.55
CA SER A 227 12.09 7.24 -4.94
C SER A 227 12.67 5.91 -4.48
N VAL A 228 11.81 4.92 -4.31
CA VAL A 228 12.15 3.53 -4.01
C VAL A 228 11.42 2.63 -4.99
N GLU A 229 12.15 1.74 -5.64
CA GLU A 229 11.61 0.75 -6.57
C GLU A 229 11.41 -0.59 -5.87
N VAL A 230 10.29 -1.24 -6.15
CA VAL A 230 9.94 -2.58 -5.67
C VAL A 230 9.63 -3.45 -6.85
N THR A 231 10.40 -4.51 -7.02
CA THR A 231 10.19 -5.48 -8.10
C THR A 231 9.12 -6.50 -7.69
N LEU A 232 8.02 -6.56 -8.42
CA LEU A 232 6.93 -7.50 -8.19
C LEU A 232 7.03 -8.76 -9.07
N CYS A 233 7.75 -8.66 -10.19
CA CYS A 233 8.10 -9.78 -11.06
C CYS A 233 9.33 -9.45 -11.89
N GLU A 234 10.29 -10.36 -11.94
CA GLU A 234 11.44 -10.31 -12.84
C GLU A 234 11.61 -11.67 -13.54
N GLY A 235 11.50 -11.68 -14.87
CA GLY A 235 11.44 -12.93 -15.61
C GLY A 235 10.20 -13.72 -15.23
N LYS A 236 10.42 -14.94 -14.71
CA LYS A 236 9.37 -15.81 -14.16
C LYS A 236 9.35 -15.85 -12.63
N ASP A 237 10.22 -15.07 -12.01
CA ASP A 237 10.25 -14.93 -10.56
C ASP A 237 9.21 -13.89 -10.14
N ILE A 238 8.09 -14.37 -9.62
CA ILE A 238 6.93 -13.55 -9.23
C ILE A 238 6.91 -13.46 -7.71
N LEU A 239 6.81 -12.25 -7.17
CA LEU A 239 6.64 -12.05 -5.73
C LEU A 239 5.34 -12.68 -5.24
N THR A 240 5.43 -13.65 -4.32
CA THR A 240 4.29 -14.40 -3.77
C THR A 240 4.13 -14.25 -2.26
N GLU A 241 5.09 -13.59 -1.61
CA GLU A 241 5.12 -13.36 -0.17
C GLU A 241 5.12 -11.86 0.13
N TRP A 242 4.91 -11.48 1.39
CA TRP A 242 5.07 -10.09 1.79
C TRP A 242 6.54 -9.68 1.81
N GLU A 243 6.87 -8.67 1.04
CA GLU A 243 8.19 -8.04 1.05
C GLU A 243 8.20 -6.77 1.89
N LYS A 244 9.15 -6.68 2.82
CA LYS A 244 9.40 -5.47 3.59
C LYS A 244 10.27 -4.50 2.82
N VAL A 245 9.74 -3.34 2.49
CA VAL A 245 10.42 -2.28 1.75
C VAL A 245 10.83 -1.16 2.70
N ASP A 246 12.12 -0.84 2.74
CA ASP A 246 12.65 0.28 3.53
C ASP A 246 12.44 1.60 2.78
N LEU A 247 11.68 2.52 3.36
CA LEU A 247 11.35 3.83 2.79
C LEU A 247 12.12 4.99 3.42
N ARG A 248 13.03 4.74 4.34
CA ARG A 248 13.77 5.80 5.05
C ARG A 248 14.63 6.68 4.14
N SER A 249 15.02 6.16 2.97
CA SER A 249 15.76 6.92 1.95
C SER A 249 14.94 8.07 1.35
N LEU A 250 13.62 8.04 1.43
CA LEU A 250 12.75 9.13 1.00
C LEU A 250 12.89 10.37 1.89
N GLY A 251 13.44 10.22 3.11
CA GLY A 251 13.55 11.30 4.07
C GLY A 251 12.22 11.68 4.69
N LYS A 252 12.05 12.98 4.99
CA LYS A 252 10.77 13.50 5.49
C LYS A 252 9.85 13.81 4.32
N VAL A 253 8.67 13.21 4.34
CA VAL A 253 7.66 13.36 3.29
C VAL A 253 6.32 13.80 3.88
N SER A 254 5.55 14.54 3.11
CA SER A 254 4.14 14.84 3.38
C SER A 254 3.21 13.83 2.71
N LYS A 255 3.69 13.18 1.65
CA LYS A 255 2.99 12.12 0.92
C LYS A 255 3.98 11.22 0.17
N ILE A 256 3.53 10.04 -0.13
CA ILE A 256 4.14 9.12 -1.09
C ILE A 256 3.13 8.76 -2.17
#